data_c8ab03f0200066c7b3ab63a7b8eb559f
#
_entry.id   c8ab03f0200066c7b3ab63a7b8eb559f
#
_cell.length_a   1.000
_cell.length_b   1.000
_cell.length_c   1.000
_cell.angle_alpha   90.00
_cell.angle_beta   90.00
_cell.angle_gamma   90.00
#
_symmetry.space_group_name_H-M   'P 1'
#
loop_
_entity.id
_entity.type
_entity.pdbx_description
1 polymer ?
#
loop_
_entity_poly.entity_id
_entity_poly.type
_entity_poly.pdbx_seq_one_letter_code
_entity_poly.pdbx_strand_id
1 'polypeptide(L)'
;MKKRKNIIIVIISIIIAIALALAIIFAINKNNNKKTVQSETENTYPTEDILKEIIQSVAETPLKDYNLETIINNNEKEKITEKIEKKEADIEFTTQYRDNSSLAKGKIQTIQEGQDGKQNEIVRSTYKNGVLVATQPISVEVKKVAKDKIVEVGTGAYSANYVPIAGDKLKPIENEIDLKTDANQESNTIKKLAKTDTVVIKEAKNDWYNVKIDNQTGWVSKSKMEYVNEAENADGGMPVYTKEQLTQNFGISMLLNRRSGLTLEQFKQILANDPNDKQNVFKNIYQYFYYVEQQYNVNGLFVAAIAVHESGWGISALSLRTKNLFGYGAYDRDPSAYANQFGAYESGIDLVSRVLVKYYLNPKGTPIYNGEIAQGTYFHGATVTGVNTSYASDKRWGEKVYKWMTYFYNKL
;
A
#
# COMPACT_ATOMS: atom_id res chain seq x y z
N MET A 1 -21.92 23.67 42.09
CA MET A 1 -20.95 24.20 41.12
C MET A 1 -19.51 24.38 41.67
N LYS A 2 -19.30 24.80 42.92
CA LYS A 2 -17.94 24.97 43.53
C LYS A 2 -17.12 23.68 43.63
N LYS A 3 -17.75 22.53 44.02
CA LYS A 3 -17.03 21.23 44.12
C LYS A 3 -16.44 20.70 42.83
N ARG A 4 -17.13 20.87 41.70
CA ARG A 4 -16.60 20.44 40.37
C ARG A 4 -15.41 21.27 39.91
N LYS A 5 -15.34 22.56 40.22
CA LYS A 5 -14.17 23.41 39.92
C LYS A 5 -12.91 22.97 40.65
N ASN A 6 -13.02 22.59 41.93
CA ASN A 6 -11.87 22.15 42.69
C ASN A 6 -11.31 20.80 42.22
N ILE A 7 -12.16 19.87 41.84
CA ILE A 7 -11.73 18.56 41.25
C ILE A 7 -10.97 18.78 39.93
N ILE A 8 -11.46 19.65 39.08
CA ILE A 8 -10.80 19.98 37.80
C ILE A 8 -9.44 20.63 38.06
N ILE A 9 -9.32 21.51 39.06
CA ILE A 9 -8.06 22.15 39.44
C ILE A 9 -7.04 21.12 39.97
N VAL A 10 -7.45 20.17 40.79
CA VAL A 10 -6.57 19.12 41.31
C VAL A 10 -6.13 18.17 40.19
N ILE A 11 -7.02 17.77 39.31
CA ILE A 11 -6.66 16.92 38.17
C ILE A 11 -5.68 17.66 37.25
N ILE A 12 -5.91 18.94 36.95
CA ILE A 12 -5.01 19.77 36.17
C ILE A 12 -3.65 19.90 36.86
N SER A 13 -3.60 20.07 38.19
CA SER A 13 -2.34 20.16 38.93
C SER A 13 -1.55 18.85 38.92
N ILE A 14 -2.21 17.70 38.99
CA ILE A 14 -1.60 16.37 38.86
C ILE A 14 -1.07 16.16 37.43
N ILE A 15 -1.84 16.54 36.41
CA ILE A 15 -1.40 16.45 35.03
C ILE A 15 -0.19 17.34 34.76
N ILE A 16 -0.18 18.56 35.31
CA ILE A 16 0.95 19.47 35.18
C ILE A 16 2.20 18.90 35.91
N ALA A 17 2.04 18.31 37.09
CA ALA A 17 3.14 17.68 37.80
C ALA A 17 3.72 16.47 37.02
N ILE A 18 2.88 15.65 36.44
CA ILE A 18 3.30 14.53 35.60
C ILE A 18 3.98 15.02 34.31
N ALA A 19 3.45 16.07 33.69
CA ALA A 19 4.06 16.67 32.51
C ALA A 19 5.42 17.30 32.78
N LEU A 20 5.60 17.92 33.98
CA LEU A 20 6.87 18.46 34.44
C LEU A 20 7.87 17.32 34.71
N ALA A 21 7.45 16.26 35.37
CA ALA A 21 8.29 15.09 35.63
C ALA A 21 8.75 14.42 34.31
N LEU A 22 7.87 14.28 33.34
CA LEU A 22 8.19 13.75 32.02
C LEU A 22 9.11 14.68 31.20
N ALA A 23 8.94 16.00 31.35
CA ALA A 23 9.82 16.98 30.72
C ALA A 23 11.24 16.94 31.30
N ILE A 24 11.36 16.72 32.62
CA ILE A 24 12.64 16.55 33.33
C ILE A 24 13.32 15.25 32.87
N ILE A 25 12.58 14.13 32.81
CA ILE A 25 13.08 12.85 32.29
C ILE A 25 13.54 12.97 30.84
N PHE A 26 12.78 13.68 30.03
CA PHE A 26 13.13 13.94 28.61
C PHE A 26 14.37 14.82 28.48
N ALA A 27 14.51 15.85 29.35
CA ALA A 27 15.70 16.71 29.39
C ALA A 27 16.94 15.95 29.82
N ILE A 28 16.83 15.05 30.83
CA ILE A 28 17.90 14.17 31.28
C ILE A 28 18.32 13.18 30.17
N ASN A 29 17.35 12.57 29.48
CA ASN A 29 17.64 11.63 28.38
C ASN A 29 18.25 12.31 27.18
N LYS A 30 17.84 13.54 26.86
CA LYS A 30 18.41 14.36 25.78
C LYS A 30 19.86 14.79 26.08
N ASN A 31 20.20 14.98 27.37
CA ASN A 31 21.56 15.34 27.79
C ASN A 31 22.52 14.14 27.78
N ASN A 32 22.00 12.92 28.09
CA ASN A 32 22.79 11.69 28.03
C ASN A 32 23.20 11.27 26.61
N ASN A 33 22.45 11.68 25.58
CA ASN A 33 22.78 11.41 24.18
C ASN A 33 23.79 12.40 23.57
N LYS A 34 24.31 13.37 24.33
CA LYS A 34 25.26 14.39 23.83
C LYS A 34 26.67 14.32 24.42
N LYS A 35 27.02 13.29 25.18
CA LYS A 35 28.35 13.17 25.77
C LYS A 35 29.18 12.03 25.19
N THR A 36 29.86 12.34 24.10
CA THR A 36 31.25 11.90 23.91
C THR A 36 32.05 13.14 23.46
N VAL A 37 32.42 14.00 24.38
CA VAL A 37 33.65 14.83 24.41
C VAL A 37 33.79 15.38 25.86
N GLN A 38 34.97 15.23 26.43
CA GLN A 38 35.35 15.62 27.78
C GLN A 38 35.11 17.10 28.11
N SER A 39 34.46 17.39 29.21
CA SER A 39 34.88 18.39 30.19
C SER A 39 34.05 18.25 31.49
N GLU A 40 34.72 18.19 32.60
CA GLU A 40 34.17 18.19 33.95
C GLU A 40 33.33 19.44 34.19
N THR A 41 32.03 19.24 34.46
CA THR A 41 31.21 20.19 35.19
C THR A 41 30.22 19.39 36.04
N GLU A 42 30.21 19.67 37.34
CA GLU A 42 29.38 19.05 38.36
C GLU A 42 27.91 18.94 37.92
N ASN A 43 27.41 17.71 37.87
CA ASN A 43 25.98 17.41 37.77
C ASN A 43 25.34 17.59 39.14
N THR A 44 24.71 18.69 39.39
CA THR A 44 23.77 18.85 40.50
C THR A 44 22.47 18.14 40.14
N TYR A 45 22.35 16.90 40.58
CA TYR A 45 21.03 16.24 40.69
C TYR A 45 20.23 17.00 41.77
N PRO A 46 18.89 17.13 41.63
CA PRO A 46 18.08 17.63 42.70
C PRO A 46 18.39 16.77 43.96
N THR A 47 18.88 17.42 45.00
CA THR A 47 19.25 16.75 46.23
C THR A 47 18.04 16.01 46.81
N GLU A 48 18.29 14.95 47.57
CA GLU A 48 17.25 14.15 48.24
C GLU A 48 16.27 15.04 49.03
N ASP A 49 16.71 16.22 49.42
CA ASP A 49 15.93 17.23 50.13
C ASP A 49 14.90 17.94 49.22
N ILE A 50 15.22 18.23 47.97
CA ILE A 50 14.24 18.79 46.99
C ILE A 50 13.18 17.75 46.66
N LEU A 51 13.56 16.47 46.52
CA LEU A 51 12.60 15.38 46.34
C LEU A 51 11.71 15.17 47.56
N LYS A 52 12.27 15.32 48.79
CA LYS A 52 11.48 15.28 50.03
C LYS A 52 10.52 16.45 50.15
N GLU A 53 10.93 17.68 49.81
CA GLU A 53 10.04 18.85 49.77
C GLU A 53 8.88 18.66 48.74
N ILE A 54 9.17 18.14 47.56
CA ILE A 54 8.13 17.88 46.58
C ILE A 54 7.17 16.79 47.08
N ILE A 55 7.67 15.70 47.64
CA ILE A 55 6.85 14.63 48.22
C ILE A 55 6.05 15.16 49.42
N GLN A 56 6.62 16.01 50.24
CA GLN A 56 5.95 16.59 51.40
C GLN A 56 4.90 17.60 51.01
N SER A 57 5.12 18.43 49.98
CA SER A 57 4.11 19.37 49.45
C SER A 57 2.92 18.65 48.81
N VAL A 58 3.15 17.48 48.23
CA VAL A 58 2.07 16.62 47.68
C VAL A 58 1.33 15.88 48.80
N ALA A 59 2.04 15.49 49.89
CA ALA A 59 1.44 14.81 51.03
C ALA A 59 0.64 15.74 51.96
N GLU A 60 0.97 17.05 51.98
CA GLU A 60 0.26 18.06 52.80
C GLU A 60 -0.98 18.66 52.14
N THR A 61 -1.27 18.32 50.90
CA THR A 61 -2.54 18.67 50.26
C THR A 61 -3.64 17.85 50.96
N PRO A 62 -4.57 18.45 51.68
CA PRO A 62 -5.53 17.66 52.45
C PRO A 62 -6.43 16.83 51.56
N LEU A 63 -6.15 15.55 51.49
CA LEU A 63 -7.02 14.51 50.92
C LEU A 63 -8.26 14.24 51.79
N LYS A 64 -8.53 15.12 52.74
CA LYS A 64 -9.50 14.94 53.81
C LYS A 64 -10.99 14.85 53.38
N ASP A 65 -11.31 15.13 52.11
CA ASP A 65 -12.68 15.14 51.63
C ASP A 65 -12.96 14.21 50.47
N TYR A 66 -12.04 13.34 50.13
CA TYR A 66 -12.28 12.34 49.08
C TYR A 66 -12.68 11.02 49.75
N ASN A 67 -13.97 10.69 49.66
CA ASN A 67 -14.42 9.36 50.02
C ASN A 67 -13.89 8.39 48.94
N LEU A 68 -12.89 7.59 49.35
CA LEU A 68 -12.24 6.59 48.48
C LEU A 68 -13.25 5.62 47.89
N GLU A 69 -14.29 5.25 48.66
CA GLU A 69 -15.43 4.45 48.18
C GLU A 69 -16.18 5.12 47.03
N THR A 70 -16.37 6.44 47.09
CA THR A 70 -17.02 7.16 45.97
C THR A 70 -16.16 7.22 44.70
N ILE A 71 -14.83 7.28 44.85
CA ILE A 71 -13.88 7.24 43.75
C ILE A 71 -13.83 5.83 43.16
N ILE A 72 -13.75 4.80 44.02
CA ILE A 72 -13.77 3.40 43.60
C ILE A 72 -15.09 3.06 42.92
N ASN A 73 -16.24 3.39 43.52
CA ASN A 73 -17.58 3.10 42.96
C ASN A 73 -17.89 3.89 41.66
N ASN A 74 -17.31 5.07 41.46
CA ASN A 74 -17.44 5.80 40.19
C ASN A 74 -16.52 5.26 39.12
N ASN A 75 -15.45 4.55 39.45
CA ASN A 75 -14.52 3.87 38.52
C ASN A 75 -14.90 2.42 38.25
N GLU A 76 -15.76 1.78 39.04
CA GLU A 76 -16.21 0.40 38.79
C GLU A 76 -17.04 0.25 37.49
N LYS A 77 -17.47 1.35 36.87
CA LYS A 77 -18.18 1.30 35.58
C LYS A 77 -17.30 0.97 34.38
N GLU A 78 -15.98 1.02 34.52
CA GLU A 78 -15.07 0.78 33.39
C GLU A 78 -13.90 -0.13 33.82
N LYS A 79 -14.07 -1.43 33.61
CA LYS A 79 -12.98 -2.39 33.86
C LYS A 79 -11.98 -2.31 32.73
N ILE A 80 -10.80 -1.75 32.99
CA ILE A 80 -9.64 -1.77 32.08
C ILE A 80 -8.77 -2.96 32.44
N THR A 81 -8.47 -3.82 31.48
CA THR A 81 -7.52 -4.93 31.62
C THR A 81 -6.50 -4.88 30.49
N GLU A 82 -5.25 -5.17 30.81
CA GLU A 82 -4.18 -5.29 29.82
C GLU A 82 -3.74 -6.75 29.70
N LYS A 83 -3.42 -7.16 28.48
CA LYS A 83 -2.90 -8.47 28.14
C LYS A 83 -1.67 -8.31 27.27
N ILE A 84 -0.58 -8.96 27.64
CA ILE A 84 0.62 -9.03 26.82
C ILE A 84 0.61 -10.35 26.08
N GLU A 85 0.68 -10.27 24.76
CA GLU A 85 0.63 -11.44 23.88
C GLU A 85 1.78 -11.39 22.88
N LYS A 86 2.29 -12.57 22.54
CA LYS A 86 3.20 -12.74 21.41
C LYS A 86 2.35 -13.10 20.18
N LYS A 87 2.50 -12.31 19.12
CA LYS A 87 1.85 -12.56 17.83
C LYS A 87 2.91 -12.73 16.75
N GLU A 88 2.68 -13.65 15.85
CA GLU A 88 3.44 -13.73 14.61
C GLU A 88 2.79 -12.81 13.58
N ALA A 89 3.61 -12.01 12.91
CA ALA A 89 3.18 -11.10 11.85
C ALA A 89 4.10 -11.25 10.64
N ASP A 90 3.52 -11.00 9.47
CA ASP A 90 4.28 -10.92 8.23
C ASP A 90 4.99 -9.57 8.12
N ILE A 91 6.19 -9.59 7.56
CA ILE A 91 6.89 -8.39 7.09
C ILE A 91 6.68 -8.36 5.59
N GLU A 92 5.78 -7.50 5.12
CA GLU A 92 5.50 -7.36 3.70
C GLU A 92 6.78 -6.97 2.94
N PHE A 93 7.04 -7.61 1.80
CA PHE A 93 8.13 -7.19 0.93
C PHE A 93 7.85 -5.84 0.28
N THR A 94 8.88 -5.13 -0.16
CA THR A 94 8.76 -3.91 -0.96
C THR A 94 8.99 -4.20 -2.43
N THR A 95 8.48 -3.33 -3.33
CA THR A 95 8.71 -3.42 -4.76
C THR A 95 9.60 -2.26 -5.20
N GLN A 96 10.70 -2.59 -5.88
CA GLN A 96 11.60 -1.65 -6.51
C GLN A 96 11.31 -1.60 -8.01
N TYR A 97 11.05 -0.41 -8.54
CA TYR A 97 10.92 -0.19 -9.98
C TYR A 97 12.23 0.35 -10.53
N ARG A 98 12.70 -0.23 -11.64
CA ARG A 98 13.95 0.15 -12.31
C ARG A 98 13.67 0.41 -13.79
N ASP A 99 14.19 1.52 -14.29
CA ASP A 99 14.11 1.83 -15.71
C ASP A 99 14.92 0.85 -16.54
N ASN A 100 14.32 0.37 -17.64
CA ASN A 100 15.00 -0.46 -18.63
C ASN A 100 14.74 0.11 -20.03
N SER A 101 15.76 0.73 -20.61
CA SER A 101 15.68 1.30 -21.96
C SER A 101 15.59 0.27 -23.09
N SER A 102 15.83 -1.01 -22.78
CA SER A 102 15.66 -2.12 -23.73
C SER A 102 14.22 -2.62 -23.82
N LEU A 103 13.37 -2.25 -22.84
CA LEU A 103 11.94 -2.53 -22.88
C LEU A 103 11.20 -1.34 -23.49
N ALA A 104 10.21 -1.62 -24.34
CA ALA A 104 9.33 -0.59 -24.88
C ALA A 104 8.60 0.15 -23.76
N LYS A 105 8.35 1.46 -23.95
CA LYS A 105 7.66 2.31 -22.96
C LYS A 105 6.29 1.69 -22.58
N GLY A 106 6.04 1.63 -21.27
CA GLY A 106 4.80 1.04 -20.72
C GLY A 106 4.86 -0.48 -20.48
N LYS A 107 5.86 -1.19 -21.02
CA LYS A 107 6.08 -2.61 -20.68
C LYS A 107 6.70 -2.75 -19.31
N ILE A 108 6.32 -3.81 -18.61
CA ILE A 108 6.89 -4.15 -17.31
C ILE A 108 7.36 -5.60 -17.32
N GLN A 109 8.46 -5.86 -16.62
CA GLN A 109 9.00 -7.20 -16.45
C GLN A 109 9.43 -7.41 -15.01
N THR A 110 8.87 -8.41 -14.33
CA THR A 110 9.36 -8.80 -13.01
C THR A 110 10.62 -9.63 -13.18
N ILE A 111 11.75 -9.14 -12.65
CA ILE A 111 13.05 -9.83 -12.71
C ILE A 111 13.39 -10.51 -11.37
N GLN A 112 12.73 -10.14 -10.30
CA GLN A 112 12.81 -10.80 -9.01
C GLN A 112 11.45 -10.75 -8.32
N GLU A 113 10.93 -11.91 -7.94
CA GLU A 113 9.73 -11.99 -7.13
C GLU A 113 10.02 -11.61 -5.68
N GLY A 114 9.07 -10.88 -5.06
CA GLY A 114 9.11 -10.54 -3.66
C GLY A 114 8.76 -11.74 -2.78
N GLN A 115 9.24 -11.74 -1.56
CA GLN A 115 8.89 -12.73 -0.56
C GLN A 115 8.73 -12.07 0.80
N ASP A 116 7.59 -12.30 1.45
CA ASP A 116 7.34 -11.78 2.78
C ASP A 116 8.31 -12.39 3.80
N GLY A 117 8.71 -11.56 4.74
CA GLY A 117 9.41 -11.93 5.94
C GLY A 117 8.46 -12.34 7.04
N LYS A 118 9.00 -12.63 8.21
CA LYS A 118 8.27 -13.01 9.41
C LYS A 118 8.87 -12.34 10.63
N GLN A 119 8.02 -11.90 11.54
CA GLN A 119 8.42 -11.33 12.81
C GLN A 119 7.53 -11.82 13.94
N ASN A 120 8.09 -11.85 15.15
CA ASN A 120 7.30 -11.98 16.36
C ASN A 120 7.12 -10.60 16.98
N GLU A 121 5.90 -10.23 17.27
CA GLU A 121 5.55 -9.01 17.96
C GLU A 121 5.09 -9.33 19.36
N ILE A 122 5.66 -8.65 20.36
CA ILE A 122 5.08 -8.62 21.69
C ILE A 122 4.17 -7.40 21.73
N VAL A 123 2.88 -7.64 21.87
CA VAL A 123 1.87 -6.59 21.86
C VAL A 123 1.17 -6.50 23.21
N ARG A 124 0.89 -5.27 23.66
CA ARG A 124 0.01 -4.98 24.78
C ARG A 124 -1.37 -4.67 24.22
N SER A 125 -2.34 -5.50 24.56
CA SER A 125 -3.74 -5.31 24.23
C SER A 125 -4.49 -4.75 25.43
N THR A 126 -5.14 -3.60 25.30
CA THR A 126 -5.95 -2.96 26.34
C THR A 126 -7.42 -3.24 26.06
N TYR A 127 -8.09 -3.77 27.06
CA TYR A 127 -9.52 -4.06 27.00
C TYR A 127 -10.28 -3.17 27.95
N LYS A 128 -11.42 -2.64 27.50
CA LYS A 128 -12.39 -1.89 28.31
C LYS A 128 -13.69 -2.70 28.40
N ASN A 129 -14.06 -3.14 29.60
CA ASN A 129 -15.22 -4.02 29.80
C ASN A 129 -15.17 -5.29 28.94
N GLY A 130 -13.99 -5.87 28.74
CA GLY A 130 -13.76 -7.07 27.94
C GLY A 130 -13.70 -6.83 26.43
N VAL A 131 -13.90 -5.59 25.95
CA VAL A 131 -13.78 -5.21 24.53
C VAL A 131 -12.38 -4.65 24.28
N LEU A 132 -11.71 -5.14 23.24
CA LEU A 132 -10.41 -4.63 22.82
C LEU A 132 -10.54 -3.18 22.33
N VAL A 133 -9.86 -2.25 22.99
CA VAL A 133 -9.89 -0.81 22.65
C VAL A 133 -8.57 -0.29 22.11
N ALA A 134 -7.46 -0.98 22.39
CA ALA A 134 -6.14 -0.60 21.86
C ALA A 134 -5.21 -1.81 21.80
N THR A 135 -4.32 -1.81 20.81
CA THR A 135 -3.17 -2.72 20.74
C THR A 135 -1.91 -1.88 20.51
N GLN A 136 -0.87 -2.12 21.29
CA GLN A 136 0.40 -1.40 21.19
C GLN A 136 1.55 -2.40 21.09
N PRO A 137 2.41 -2.33 20.07
CA PRO A 137 3.63 -3.12 20.01
C PRO A 137 4.60 -2.68 21.14
N ILE A 138 5.18 -3.64 21.84
CA ILE A 138 6.20 -3.43 22.88
C ILE A 138 7.58 -3.73 22.30
N SER A 139 7.71 -4.84 21.56
CA SER A 139 8.94 -5.23 20.92
C SER A 139 8.67 -6.07 19.68
N VAL A 140 9.64 -6.08 18.76
CA VAL A 140 9.59 -6.84 17.50
C VAL A 140 10.90 -7.62 17.37
N GLU A 141 10.78 -8.90 17.04
CA GLU A 141 11.90 -9.78 16.75
C GLU A 141 11.74 -10.35 15.32
N VAL A 142 12.58 -9.89 14.38
CA VAL A 142 12.55 -10.38 13.01
C VAL A 142 13.05 -11.82 12.96
N LYS A 143 12.24 -12.74 12.43
CA LYS A 143 12.57 -14.16 12.24
C LYS A 143 13.08 -14.44 10.84
N LYS A 144 12.50 -13.78 9.85
CA LYS A 144 12.87 -13.88 8.44
C LYS A 144 12.74 -12.50 7.82
N VAL A 145 13.79 -12.03 7.19
CA VAL A 145 13.79 -10.77 6.45
C VAL A 145 12.96 -10.93 5.17
N ALA A 146 12.17 -9.93 4.82
CA ALA A 146 11.50 -9.88 3.53
C ALA A 146 12.52 -9.75 2.38
N LYS A 147 12.18 -10.29 1.21
CA LYS A 147 12.95 -10.15 -0.02
C LYS A 147 12.18 -9.25 -0.98
N ASP A 148 12.79 -8.16 -1.41
CA ASP A 148 12.15 -7.20 -2.31
C ASP A 148 11.79 -7.80 -3.67
N LYS A 149 10.66 -7.37 -4.22
CA LYS A 149 10.32 -7.57 -5.62
C LYS A 149 11.07 -6.54 -6.47
N ILE A 150 11.56 -6.94 -7.63
CA ILE A 150 12.18 -6.02 -8.59
C ILE A 150 11.45 -6.11 -9.93
N VAL A 151 10.94 -4.97 -10.37
CA VAL A 151 10.20 -4.80 -11.62
C VAL A 151 10.97 -3.83 -12.51
N GLU A 152 11.28 -4.25 -13.71
CA GLU A 152 11.78 -3.37 -14.75
C GLU A 152 10.63 -2.74 -15.53
N VAL A 153 10.77 -1.44 -15.80
CA VAL A 153 9.81 -0.62 -16.50
C VAL A 153 10.41 -0.12 -17.79
N GLY A 154 9.74 -0.38 -18.90
CA GLY A 154 10.18 0.05 -20.22
C GLY A 154 10.18 1.56 -20.37
N THR A 155 11.35 2.12 -20.71
CA THR A 155 11.54 3.55 -21.03
C THR A 155 12.02 3.76 -22.45
N GLY A 156 12.35 2.67 -23.16
CA GLY A 156 12.90 2.70 -24.51
C GLY A 156 11.85 3.05 -25.57
N ALA A 157 12.29 3.73 -26.62
CA ALA A 157 11.56 3.75 -27.85
C ALA A 157 11.60 2.34 -28.47
N TYR A 158 10.52 1.92 -29.13
CA TYR A 158 10.54 0.69 -29.91
C TYR A 158 11.68 0.76 -30.94
N SER A 159 12.56 -0.23 -30.92
CA SER A 159 13.59 -0.38 -31.95
C SER A 159 13.29 -1.59 -32.82
N ALA A 160 13.67 -1.53 -34.09
CA ALA A 160 13.57 -2.66 -35.02
C ALA A 160 14.34 -3.91 -34.56
N ASN A 161 15.22 -3.76 -33.56
CA ASN A 161 16.01 -4.83 -32.94
C ASN A 161 15.38 -5.38 -31.64
N TYR A 162 14.16 -4.96 -31.32
CA TYR A 162 13.47 -5.48 -30.15
C TYR A 162 13.22 -6.98 -30.29
N VAL A 163 13.70 -7.75 -29.33
CA VAL A 163 13.45 -9.20 -29.26
C VAL A 163 12.20 -9.43 -28.42
N PRO A 164 11.10 -9.90 -29.02
CA PRO A 164 9.86 -10.13 -28.28
C PRO A 164 10.05 -11.13 -27.13
N ILE A 165 9.41 -10.85 -26.00
CA ILE A 165 9.47 -11.65 -24.77
C ILE A 165 8.08 -12.22 -24.41
N ALA A 166 8.03 -13.07 -23.40
CA ALA A 166 6.77 -13.61 -22.88
C ALA A 166 5.78 -12.48 -22.51
N GLY A 167 4.53 -12.63 -22.96
CA GLY A 167 3.48 -11.64 -22.84
C GLY A 167 3.31 -10.73 -24.05
N ASP A 168 4.31 -10.63 -24.92
CA ASP A 168 4.21 -9.86 -26.15
C ASP A 168 3.29 -10.53 -27.16
N LYS A 169 2.73 -9.74 -28.06
CA LYS A 169 1.90 -10.20 -29.14
C LYS A 169 2.69 -10.26 -30.45
N LEU A 170 2.42 -11.32 -31.20
CA LEU A 170 2.94 -11.52 -32.53
C LEU A 170 1.80 -11.71 -33.52
N LYS A 171 2.05 -11.37 -34.76
CA LYS A 171 1.19 -11.76 -35.90
C LYS A 171 2.00 -12.46 -36.97
N PRO A 172 1.41 -13.41 -37.71
CA PRO A 172 2.07 -14.02 -38.84
C PRO A 172 2.42 -13.00 -39.93
N ILE A 173 3.60 -13.13 -40.54
CA ILE A 173 4.01 -12.30 -41.67
C ILE A 173 3.29 -12.68 -42.99
N GLU A 174 2.78 -13.91 -43.03
CA GLU A 174 2.03 -14.47 -44.18
C GLU A 174 0.87 -15.34 -43.69
N ASN A 175 -0.02 -15.73 -44.58
CA ASN A 175 -1.09 -16.67 -44.24
C ASN A 175 -0.55 -18.10 -44.13
N GLU A 176 -1.31 -18.95 -43.41
CA GLU A 176 -1.04 -20.39 -43.28
C GLU A 176 0.28 -20.73 -42.53
N ILE A 177 0.67 -19.91 -41.57
CA ILE A 177 1.78 -20.27 -40.67
C ILE A 177 1.34 -21.42 -39.75
N ASP A 178 2.11 -22.48 -39.73
CA ASP A 178 1.84 -23.64 -38.86
C ASP A 178 2.10 -23.33 -37.38
N LEU A 179 1.06 -23.53 -36.56
CA LEU A 179 1.17 -23.66 -35.12
C LEU A 179 1.51 -25.13 -34.82
N LYS A 180 2.73 -25.41 -34.35
CA LYS A 180 3.31 -26.75 -34.18
C LYS A 180 3.12 -27.27 -32.76
N THR A 181 3.13 -28.59 -32.58
CA THR A 181 3.09 -29.24 -31.25
C THR A 181 4.39 -29.04 -30.49
N ASP A 182 5.52 -28.95 -31.17
CA ASP A 182 6.86 -28.78 -30.61
C ASP A 182 7.68 -27.74 -31.38
N ALA A 183 8.75 -27.24 -30.73
CA ALA A 183 9.72 -26.29 -31.32
C ALA A 183 10.58 -26.96 -32.39
N ASN A 184 9.93 -27.55 -33.39
CA ASN A 184 10.54 -28.33 -34.44
C ASN A 184 9.67 -28.29 -35.71
N GLN A 185 10.31 -28.13 -36.88
CA GLN A 185 9.64 -28.04 -38.17
C GLN A 185 8.89 -29.33 -38.55
N GLU A 186 9.42 -30.49 -38.11
CA GLU A 186 8.87 -31.81 -38.42
C GLU A 186 7.71 -32.21 -37.50
N SER A 187 7.42 -31.44 -36.45
CA SER A 187 6.33 -31.73 -35.52
C SER A 187 4.96 -31.49 -36.17
N ASN A 188 3.94 -32.10 -35.58
CA ASN A 188 2.56 -31.99 -36.08
C ASN A 188 2.05 -30.55 -36.04
N THR A 189 1.21 -30.20 -37.00
CA THR A 189 0.52 -28.91 -37.03
C THR A 189 -0.80 -29.02 -36.23
N ILE A 190 -0.96 -28.15 -35.24
CA ILE A 190 -2.18 -28.03 -34.43
C ILE A 190 -3.23 -27.22 -35.20
N LYS A 191 -2.81 -26.07 -35.78
CA LYS A 191 -3.65 -25.10 -36.45
C LYS A 191 -2.80 -24.33 -37.46
N LYS A 192 -3.42 -23.85 -38.54
CA LYS A 192 -2.81 -22.84 -39.44
C LYS A 192 -3.27 -21.46 -39.00
N LEU A 193 -2.33 -20.55 -38.85
CA LEU A 193 -2.55 -19.17 -38.47
C LEU A 193 -2.66 -18.31 -39.73
N ALA A 194 -3.66 -17.44 -39.75
CA ALA A 194 -3.83 -16.43 -40.78
C ALA A 194 -3.02 -15.17 -40.44
N LYS A 195 -2.69 -14.36 -41.43
CA LYS A 195 -2.00 -13.08 -41.25
C LYS A 195 -2.74 -12.11 -40.31
N THR A 196 -4.05 -12.28 -40.15
CA THR A 196 -4.91 -11.51 -39.28
C THR A 196 -4.93 -12.01 -37.81
N ASP A 197 -4.40 -13.22 -37.56
CA ASP A 197 -4.39 -13.78 -36.25
C ASP A 197 -3.35 -13.05 -35.35
N THR A 198 -3.67 -12.92 -34.09
CA THR A 198 -2.75 -12.40 -33.09
C THR A 198 -2.54 -13.46 -32.02
N VAL A 199 -1.28 -13.75 -31.70
CA VAL A 199 -0.87 -14.73 -30.72
C VAL A 199 -0.08 -14.07 -29.60
N VAL A 200 -0.10 -14.66 -28.40
CA VAL A 200 0.65 -14.16 -27.24
C VAL A 200 1.79 -15.11 -26.92
N ILE A 201 3.02 -14.59 -26.80
CA ILE A 201 4.19 -15.37 -26.42
C ILE A 201 4.06 -15.87 -24.97
N LYS A 202 4.30 -17.15 -24.76
CA LYS A 202 4.45 -17.80 -23.45
C LYS A 202 5.91 -17.95 -23.06
N GLU A 203 6.73 -18.39 -24.00
CA GLU A 203 8.18 -18.57 -23.83
C GLU A 203 8.89 -18.54 -25.19
N ALA A 204 10.20 -18.38 -25.17
CA ALA A 204 11.06 -18.48 -26.35
C ALA A 204 12.09 -19.60 -26.17
N LYS A 205 12.28 -20.44 -27.17
CA LYS A 205 13.27 -21.51 -27.19
C LYS A 205 13.93 -21.57 -28.56
N ASN A 206 15.24 -21.32 -28.60
CA ASN A 206 15.99 -21.26 -29.87
C ASN A 206 15.30 -20.32 -30.88
N ASP A 207 14.98 -20.80 -32.08
CA ASP A 207 14.32 -20.06 -33.16
C ASP A 207 12.81 -20.17 -33.15
N TRP A 208 12.22 -20.54 -32.01
CA TRP A 208 10.80 -20.75 -31.83
C TRP A 208 10.24 -19.93 -30.69
N TYR A 209 8.95 -19.52 -30.85
CA TYR A 209 8.11 -19.01 -29.78
C TYR A 209 7.03 -20.03 -29.43
N ASN A 210 6.87 -20.36 -28.16
CA ASN A 210 5.65 -20.98 -27.66
C ASN A 210 4.60 -19.87 -27.53
N VAL A 211 3.48 -20.03 -28.18
CA VAL A 211 2.45 -18.99 -28.24
C VAL A 211 1.09 -19.55 -27.88
N LYS A 212 0.22 -18.66 -27.36
CA LYS A 212 -1.19 -18.95 -27.11
C LYS A 212 -2.06 -18.17 -28.10
N ILE A 213 -3.03 -18.86 -28.67
CA ILE A 213 -4.14 -18.27 -29.44
C ILE A 213 -5.45 -18.96 -28.98
N ASP A 214 -6.44 -18.17 -28.61
CA ASP A 214 -7.67 -18.68 -28.02
C ASP A 214 -7.37 -19.63 -26.82
N ASN A 215 -7.80 -20.88 -26.92
CA ASN A 215 -7.52 -21.92 -25.92
C ASN A 215 -6.42 -22.90 -26.34
N GLN A 216 -5.73 -22.64 -27.45
CA GLN A 216 -4.67 -23.50 -27.97
C GLN A 216 -3.29 -22.89 -27.67
N THR A 217 -2.32 -23.78 -27.42
CA THR A 217 -0.91 -23.42 -27.21
C THR A 217 -0.06 -24.26 -28.14
N GLY A 218 0.93 -23.65 -28.74
CA GLY A 218 1.84 -24.37 -29.65
C GLY A 218 3.04 -23.50 -30.03
N TRP A 219 3.87 -24.01 -30.94
CA TRP A 219 5.13 -23.39 -31.34
C TRP A 219 5.04 -22.81 -32.75
N VAL A 220 5.61 -21.60 -32.91
CA VAL A 220 5.74 -20.91 -34.20
C VAL A 220 7.21 -20.51 -34.41
N SER A 221 7.68 -20.59 -35.65
CA SER A 221 9.03 -20.13 -35.98
C SER A 221 9.13 -18.61 -35.85
N LYS A 222 10.19 -18.13 -35.18
CA LYS A 222 10.48 -16.70 -34.99
C LYS A 222 10.52 -15.95 -36.32
N SER A 223 11.11 -16.56 -37.35
CA SER A 223 11.25 -15.96 -38.69
C SER A 223 9.93 -15.78 -39.44
N LYS A 224 8.87 -16.41 -38.98
CA LYS A 224 7.53 -16.36 -39.59
C LYS A 224 6.58 -15.42 -38.87
N MET A 225 7.05 -14.75 -37.84
CA MET A 225 6.26 -13.88 -36.99
C MET A 225 6.84 -12.48 -36.97
N GLU A 226 6.00 -11.49 -36.96
CA GLU A 226 6.39 -10.12 -36.66
C GLU A 226 5.79 -9.66 -35.34
N TYR A 227 6.54 -8.83 -34.65
CA TYR A 227 6.07 -8.21 -33.42
C TYR A 227 4.93 -7.24 -33.73
N VAL A 228 3.84 -7.41 -33.02
CA VAL A 228 2.79 -6.39 -33.02
C VAL A 228 3.30 -5.22 -32.19
N ASN A 229 3.81 -4.18 -32.88
CA ASN A 229 4.27 -2.97 -32.25
C ASN A 229 3.11 -2.25 -31.57
N GLU A 230 2.83 -2.63 -30.36
CA GLU A 230 1.80 -2.00 -29.55
C GLU A 230 2.18 -0.57 -29.13
N ALA A 231 3.44 -0.16 -29.33
CA ALA A 231 3.92 1.20 -29.05
C ALA A 231 3.47 2.22 -30.11
N GLU A 232 3.05 1.79 -31.30
CA GLU A 232 2.36 2.68 -32.25
C GLU A 232 0.95 3.05 -31.78
N ASN A 233 0.37 2.22 -30.89
CA ASN A 233 -0.81 2.57 -30.13
C ASN A 233 -0.34 2.79 -28.69
N ALA A 234 0.11 3.94 -28.34
CA ALA A 234 0.77 4.53 -27.17
C ALA A 234 0.79 3.77 -25.81
N ASP A 235 0.26 2.54 -25.68
CA ASP A 235 0.01 1.83 -24.44
C ASP A 235 0.07 0.31 -24.51
N GLY A 236 1.07 -0.26 -25.17
CA GLY A 236 1.27 -1.70 -25.10
C GLY A 236 0.10 -2.55 -25.66
N GLY A 237 -0.64 -2.07 -26.66
CA GLY A 237 -1.70 -2.81 -27.36
C GLY A 237 -2.95 -3.09 -26.52
N MET A 238 -3.13 -2.42 -25.42
CA MET A 238 -4.43 -2.32 -24.78
C MET A 238 -5.35 -1.53 -25.74
N PRO A 239 -6.57 -2.00 -26.00
CA PRO A 239 -7.51 -1.19 -26.76
C PRO A 239 -7.67 0.16 -26.07
N VAL A 240 -7.46 1.26 -26.82
CA VAL A 240 -7.76 2.61 -26.32
C VAL A 240 -9.27 2.75 -26.32
N TYR A 241 -9.86 2.62 -25.17
CA TYR A 241 -11.29 2.80 -24.99
C TYR A 241 -11.64 4.29 -25.02
N THR A 242 -12.75 4.62 -25.69
CA THR A 242 -13.32 5.98 -25.62
C THR A 242 -13.87 6.27 -24.23
N LYS A 243 -14.07 7.53 -23.90
CA LYS A 243 -14.71 7.95 -22.65
C LYS A 243 -16.05 7.22 -22.43
N GLU A 244 -16.87 7.13 -23.45
CA GLU A 244 -18.17 6.47 -23.41
C GLU A 244 -18.04 4.99 -23.08
N GLN A 245 -17.06 4.29 -23.65
CA GLN A 245 -16.78 2.88 -23.37
C GLN A 245 -16.28 2.69 -21.93
N LEU A 246 -15.37 3.56 -21.45
CA LEU A 246 -14.83 3.51 -20.10
C LEU A 246 -15.90 3.83 -19.04
N THR A 247 -16.84 4.71 -19.36
CA THR A 247 -17.88 5.13 -18.42
C THR A 247 -19.15 4.28 -18.48
N GLN A 248 -19.28 3.39 -19.45
CA GLN A 248 -20.47 2.54 -19.62
C GLN A 248 -20.79 1.72 -18.35
N ASN A 249 -19.78 1.24 -17.65
CA ASN A 249 -19.91 0.47 -16.40
C ASN A 249 -19.44 1.27 -15.18
N PHE A 250 -19.22 2.58 -15.33
CA PHE A 250 -18.81 3.41 -14.23
C PHE A 250 -19.97 3.66 -13.27
N GLY A 251 -19.74 3.38 -12.00
CA GLY A 251 -20.72 3.54 -10.94
C GLY A 251 -20.12 3.12 -9.59
N ILE A 252 -20.77 3.49 -8.50
CA ILE A 252 -20.31 3.15 -7.15
C ILE A 252 -20.26 1.63 -6.91
N SER A 253 -21.04 0.88 -7.67
CA SER A 253 -21.09 -0.59 -7.63
C SER A 253 -20.20 -1.26 -8.68
N MET A 254 -19.37 -0.49 -9.42
CA MET A 254 -18.43 -1.07 -10.38
C MET A 254 -17.47 -2.02 -9.66
N LEU A 255 -17.05 -3.07 -10.38
CA LEU A 255 -16.09 -4.03 -9.83
C LEU A 255 -14.66 -3.46 -9.90
N LEU A 256 -13.95 -3.57 -8.80
CA LEU A 256 -12.60 -3.01 -8.60
C LEU A 256 -11.49 -4.08 -8.69
N ASN A 257 -11.84 -5.36 -8.70
CA ASN A 257 -10.93 -6.49 -8.90
C ASN A 257 -10.69 -6.76 -10.40
N ARG A 258 -10.62 -5.71 -11.16
CA ARG A 258 -10.29 -5.68 -12.59
C ARG A 258 -9.65 -4.35 -12.94
N ARG A 259 -8.94 -4.31 -14.06
CA ARG A 259 -8.33 -3.10 -14.58
C ARG A 259 -9.39 -2.05 -14.93
N SER A 260 -9.01 -0.76 -14.85
CA SER A 260 -9.86 0.35 -15.30
C SER A 260 -10.11 0.35 -16.81
N GLY A 261 -9.16 -0.21 -17.57
CA GLY A 261 -9.12 -0.14 -19.02
C GLY A 261 -8.48 1.14 -19.56
N LEU A 262 -7.93 1.96 -18.67
CA LEU A 262 -7.22 3.19 -19.04
C LEU A 262 -5.80 2.90 -19.53
N THR A 263 -5.35 3.71 -20.48
CA THR A 263 -3.99 3.71 -20.97
C THR A 263 -3.05 4.47 -20.05
N LEU A 264 -1.74 4.25 -20.16
CA LEU A 264 -0.75 5.02 -19.41
C LEU A 264 -0.86 6.54 -19.67
N GLU A 265 -1.14 6.95 -20.93
CA GLU A 265 -1.34 8.36 -21.27
C GLU A 265 -2.64 8.93 -20.67
N GLN A 266 -3.69 8.13 -20.56
CA GLN A 266 -4.91 8.55 -19.86
C GLN A 266 -4.67 8.70 -18.35
N PHE A 267 -3.91 7.80 -17.71
CA PHE A 267 -3.46 8.00 -16.32
C PHE A 267 -2.67 9.30 -16.17
N LYS A 268 -1.75 9.59 -17.09
CA LYS A 268 -0.99 10.84 -17.12
C LYS A 268 -1.89 12.05 -17.29
N GLN A 269 -2.82 12.02 -18.24
CA GLN A 269 -3.79 13.10 -18.47
C GLN A 269 -4.59 13.41 -17.19
N ILE A 270 -5.04 12.38 -16.49
CA ILE A 270 -5.88 12.50 -15.29
C ILE A 270 -5.09 13.02 -14.09
N LEU A 271 -3.89 12.49 -13.84
CA LEU A 271 -3.17 12.67 -12.59
C LEU A 271 -2.01 13.67 -12.67
N ALA A 272 -1.26 13.71 -13.80
CA ALA A 272 0.02 14.41 -13.85
C ALA A 272 -0.10 15.94 -13.93
N ASN A 273 -1.24 16.46 -14.33
CA ASN A 273 -1.44 17.91 -14.51
C ASN A 273 -2.64 18.43 -13.70
N ASP A 274 -2.93 17.78 -12.59
CA ASP A 274 -4.02 18.22 -11.74
C ASP A 274 -3.64 19.46 -10.94
N PRO A 275 -4.48 20.53 -10.92
CA PRO A 275 -4.19 21.75 -10.17
C PRO A 275 -4.15 21.56 -8.66
N ASN A 276 -4.69 20.44 -8.15
CA ASN A 276 -4.61 20.08 -6.73
C ASN A 276 -3.28 19.44 -6.35
N ASP A 277 -2.50 18.92 -7.30
CA ASP A 277 -1.16 18.34 -7.09
C ASP A 277 -0.07 19.43 -6.94
N LYS A 278 -0.18 20.23 -5.91
CA LYS A 278 0.67 21.39 -5.67
C LYS A 278 2.16 21.06 -5.48
N GLN A 279 2.46 19.84 -5.08
CA GLN A 279 3.83 19.36 -4.84
C GLN A 279 4.35 18.48 -5.97
N ASN A 280 3.61 18.36 -7.06
CA ASN A 280 3.93 17.47 -8.19
C ASN A 280 4.13 15.99 -7.78
N VAL A 281 3.50 15.55 -6.69
CA VAL A 281 3.62 14.17 -6.23
C VAL A 281 3.01 13.23 -7.27
N PHE A 282 1.74 13.43 -7.62
CA PHE A 282 1.03 12.59 -8.59
C PHE A 282 1.57 12.75 -10.01
N LYS A 283 2.08 13.92 -10.36
CA LYS A 283 2.81 14.15 -11.61
C LYS A 283 4.00 13.20 -11.79
N ASN A 284 4.68 12.88 -10.70
CA ASN A 284 5.88 12.04 -10.73
C ASN A 284 5.58 10.55 -10.53
N ILE A 285 4.36 10.19 -10.10
CA ILE A 285 4.02 8.80 -9.72
C ILE A 285 2.82 8.22 -10.45
N TYR A 286 2.15 8.95 -11.37
CA TYR A 286 0.93 8.51 -12.05
C TYR A 286 1.08 7.13 -12.72
N GLN A 287 2.25 6.84 -13.26
CA GLN A 287 2.57 5.59 -13.96
C GLN A 287 2.47 4.36 -13.05
N TYR A 288 2.72 4.51 -11.77
CA TYR A 288 2.70 3.37 -10.84
C TYR A 288 1.27 2.87 -10.58
N PHE A 289 0.26 3.74 -10.65
CA PHE A 289 -1.15 3.32 -10.60
C PHE A 289 -1.54 2.48 -11.82
N TYR A 290 -1.00 2.79 -12.99
CA TYR A 290 -1.13 1.94 -14.17
C TYR A 290 -0.38 0.62 -13.99
N TYR A 291 0.86 0.62 -13.46
CA TYR A 291 1.65 -0.60 -13.33
C TYR A 291 1.06 -1.59 -12.33
N VAL A 292 0.54 -1.14 -11.19
CA VAL A 292 -0.12 -2.05 -10.24
C VAL A 292 -1.42 -2.63 -10.80
N GLU A 293 -2.12 -1.88 -11.63
CA GLU A 293 -3.28 -2.38 -12.37
C GLU A 293 -2.88 -3.55 -13.30
N GLN A 294 -1.77 -3.40 -14.02
CA GLN A 294 -1.24 -4.44 -14.91
C GLN A 294 -0.77 -5.68 -14.13
N GLN A 295 -0.13 -5.48 -12.99
CA GLN A 295 0.44 -6.56 -12.18
C GLN A 295 -0.61 -7.34 -11.38
N TYR A 296 -1.57 -6.65 -10.80
CA TYR A 296 -2.43 -7.22 -9.76
C TYR A 296 -3.90 -7.33 -10.15
N ASN A 297 -4.26 -6.88 -11.36
CA ASN A 297 -5.65 -6.87 -11.84
C ASN A 297 -6.59 -6.13 -10.88
N VAL A 298 -6.18 -4.96 -10.43
CA VAL A 298 -6.93 -4.03 -9.58
C VAL A 298 -7.25 -2.76 -10.37
N ASN A 299 -8.33 -2.08 -10.05
CA ASN A 299 -8.63 -0.78 -10.67
C ASN A 299 -7.65 0.28 -10.17
N GLY A 300 -6.71 0.70 -11.03
CA GLY A 300 -5.65 1.66 -10.66
C GLY A 300 -6.19 3.05 -10.34
N LEU A 301 -7.30 3.50 -10.97
CA LEU A 301 -7.94 4.77 -10.60
C LEU A 301 -8.59 4.73 -9.21
N PHE A 302 -9.10 3.58 -8.79
CA PHE A 302 -9.57 3.40 -7.42
C PHE A 302 -8.42 3.52 -6.43
N VAL A 303 -7.28 2.90 -6.71
CA VAL A 303 -6.08 3.03 -5.87
C VAL A 303 -5.62 4.49 -5.82
N ALA A 304 -5.61 5.20 -6.95
CA ALA A 304 -5.29 6.62 -7.00
C ALA A 304 -6.30 7.48 -6.22
N ALA A 305 -7.59 7.14 -6.28
CA ALA A 305 -8.64 7.85 -5.54
C ALA A 305 -8.48 7.71 -4.02
N ILE A 306 -8.10 6.52 -3.53
CA ILE A 306 -7.73 6.33 -2.12
C ILE A 306 -6.51 7.20 -1.78
N ALA A 307 -5.45 7.10 -2.56
CA ALA A 307 -4.21 7.85 -2.32
C ALA A 307 -4.46 9.37 -2.24
N VAL A 308 -5.28 9.92 -3.14
CA VAL A 308 -5.69 11.33 -3.10
C VAL A 308 -6.52 11.64 -1.87
N HIS A 309 -7.49 10.79 -1.54
CA HIS A 309 -8.37 10.99 -0.39
C HIS A 309 -7.61 11.03 0.94
N GLU A 310 -6.71 10.06 1.15
CA GLU A 310 -5.97 9.90 2.41
C GLU A 310 -4.84 10.93 2.57
N SER A 311 -4.20 11.32 1.47
CA SER A 311 -3.03 12.21 1.51
C SER A 311 -3.31 13.67 1.15
N GLY A 312 -4.53 13.98 0.65
CA GLY A 312 -4.83 15.29 0.09
C GLY A 312 -3.92 15.64 -1.09
N TRP A 313 -3.80 14.77 -2.08
CA TRP A 313 -2.85 14.93 -3.19
C TRP A 313 -1.38 14.89 -2.77
N GLY A 314 -1.07 14.10 -1.75
CA GLY A 314 0.31 13.95 -1.28
C GLY A 314 0.85 15.13 -0.46
N ILE A 315 0.01 16.12 -0.11
CA ILE A 315 0.44 17.31 0.62
C ILE A 315 0.35 17.17 2.14
N SER A 316 -0.26 16.11 2.67
CA SER A 316 -0.33 15.90 4.11
C SER A 316 1.08 15.78 4.70
N ALA A 317 1.29 16.33 5.91
CA ALA A 317 2.60 16.25 6.59
C ALA A 317 3.07 14.80 6.75
N LEU A 318 2.14 13.86 6.98
CA LEU A 318 2.43 12.44 7.06
C LEU A 318 2.96 11.91 5.72
N SER A 319 2.25 12.13 4.61
CA SER A 319 2.63 11.60 3.30
C SER A 319 3.97 12.17 2.82
N LEU A 320 4.24 13.44 3.05
CA LEU A 320 5.52 14.08 2.66
C LEU A 320 6.71 13.48 3.43
N ARG A 321 6.52 13.23 4.73
CA ARG A 321 7.59 12.69 5.59
C ARG A 321 7.84 11.20 5.36
N THR A 322 6.77 10.41 5.23
CA THR A 322 6.85 8.94 5.23
C THR A 322 6.72 8.32 3.84
N LYS A 323 6.46 9.12 2.81
CA LYS A 323 6.08 8.65 1.46
C LYS A 323 4.86 7.73 1.46
N ASN A 324 4.02 7.83 2.46
CA ASN A 324 2.83 7.01 2.66
C ASN A 324 1.58 7.81 2.27
N LEU A 325 1.02 7.50 1.10
CA LEU A 325 -0.18 8.17 0.57
C LEU A 325 -1.49 7.61 1.15
N PHE A 326 -1.44 6.50 1.86
CA PHE A 326 -2.61 5.72 2.26
C PHE A 326 -2.84 5.72 3.77
N GLY A 327 -1.95 6.32 4.56
CA GLY A 327 -1.97 6.19 6.01
C GLY A 327 -1.76 4.73 6.48
N TYR A 328 -1.23 3.86 5.62
CA TYR A 328 -1.07 2.44 5.93
C TYR A 328 -0.16 2.23 7.15
N GLY A 329 -0.62 1.41 8.12
CA GLY A 329 0.07 1.20 9.38
C GLY A 329 -0.02 2.36 10.38
N ALA A 330 -0.75 3.45 10.06
CA ALA A 330 -1.01 4.53 10.99
C ALA A 330 -2.13 4.13 11.96
N TYR A 331 -1.82 4.11 13.25
CA TYR A 331 -2.80 3.83 14.29
C TYR A 331 -3.37 5.13 14.86
N ASP A 332 -4.64 5.12 15.25
CA ASP A 332 -5.42 6.31 15.68
C ASP A 332 -4.78 7.10 16.84
N ARG A 333 -3.93 6.47 17.65
CA ARG A 333 -3.34 7.10 18.83
C ARG A 333 -2.13 7.99 18.53
N ASP A 334 -1.31 7.63 17.56
CA ASP A 334 -0.20 8.44 17.04
C ASP A 334 0.12 8.02 15.60
N PRO A 335 -0.66 8.51 14.63
CA PRO A 335 -0.46 8.19 13.22
C PRO A 335 0.96 8.47 12.73
N SER A 336 1.61 9.47 13.34
CA SER A 336 2.93 9.90 12.92
C SER A 336 4.07 9.01 13.40
N ALA A 337 3.87 8.30 14.50
CA ALA A 337 4.87 7.39 15.08
C ALA A 337 4.80 5.97 14.47
N TYR A 338 3.62 5.55 14.02
CA TYR A 338 3.36 4.17 13.61
C TYR A 338 3.09 3.99 12.12
N ALA A 339 2.88 5.07 11.37
CA ALA A 339 2.70 4.96 9.92
C ALA A 339 3.93 4.33 9.26
N ASN A 340 3.73 3.35 8.38
CA ASN A 340 4.82 2.77 7.63
C ASN A 340 5.56 3.86 6.85
N GLN A 341 6.89 3.85 6.96
CA GLN A 341 7.76 4.70 6.18
C GLN A 341 8.19 3.94 4.94
N PHE A 342 7.95 4.52 3.78
CA PHE A 342 8.40 3.96 2.51
C PHE A 342 9.62 4.74 2.01
N GLY A 343 10.53 4.05 1.32
CA GLY A 343 11.66 4.70 0.66
C GLY A 343 11.22 5.57 -0.51
N ALA A 344 10.09 5.20 -1.15
CA ALA A 344 9.49 5.87 -2.27
C ALA A 344 7.96 5.69 -2.27
N TYR A 345 7.23 6.58 -2.95
CA TYR A 345 5.76 6.52 -3.02
C TYR A 345 5.25 5.26 -3.71
N GLU A 346 5.95 4.81 -4.75
CA GLU A 346 5.62 3.60 -5.51
C GLU A 346 5.60 2.34 -4.66
N SER A 347 6.46 2.24 -3.64
CA SER A 347 6.47 1.11 -2.72
C SER A 347 5.17 1.02 -1.92
N GLY A 348 4.63 2.16 -1.49
CA GLY A 348 3.34 2.24 -0.82
C GLY A 348 2.16 1.93 -1.75
N ILE A 349 2.22 2.41 -3.01
CA ILE A 349 1.20 2.12 -4.03
C ILE A 349 1.15 0.61 -4.31
N ASP A 350 2.31 -0.01 -4.48
CA ASP A 350 2.43 -1.44 -4.71
C ASP A 350 1.89 -2.27 -3.54
N LEU A 351 2.35 -1.98 -2.32
CA LEU A 351 1.92 -2.69 -1.12
C LEU A 351 0.40 -2.61 -0.94
N VAL A 352 -0.18 -1.40 -0.97
CA VAL A 352 -1.62 -1.24 -0.75
C VAL A 352 -2.44 -1.90 -1.84
N SER A 353 -1.96 -1.90 -3.09
CA SER A 353 -2.62 -2.63 -4.19
C SER A 353 -2.66 -4.14 -3.92
N ARG A 354 -1.55 -4.74 -3.45
CA ARG A 354 -1.50 -6.15 -3.04
C ARG A 354 -2.43 -6.45 -1.87
N VAL A 355 -2.42 -5.60 -0.85
CA VAL A 355 -3.31 -5.70 0.32
C VAL A 355 -4.79 -5.67 -0.10
N LEU A 356 -5.17 -4.73 -0.98
CA LEU A 356 -6.52 -4.65 -1.50
C LEU A 356 -6.93 -5.93 -2.24
N VAL A 357 -6.07 -6.44 -3.12
CA VAL A 357 -6.35 -7.65 -3.90
C VAL A 357 -6.42 -8.90 -3.01
N LYS A 358 -5.51 -9.03 -2.04
CA LYS A 358 -5.38 -10.21 -1.19
C LYS A 358 -6.47 -10.30 -0.12
N TYR A 359 -6.90 -9.17 0.44
CA TYR A 359 -7.76 -9.16 1.61
C TYR A 359 -9.16 -8.56 1.40
N TYR A 360 -9.33 -7.61 0.46
CA TYR A 360 -10.56 -6.82 0.34
C TYR A 360 -11.37 -7.10 -0.92
N LEU A 361 -10.71 -7.32 -2.06
CA LEU A 361 -11.35 -7.33 -3.38
C LEU A 361 -11.70 -8.72 -3.91
N ASN A 362 -11.19 -9.77 -3.29
CA ASN A 362 -11.42 -11.13 -3.72
C ASN A 362 -11.84 -12.01 -2.55
N PRO A 363 -12.82 -12.92 -2.74
CA PRO A 363 -13.18 -13.87 -1.70
C PRO A 363 -12.03 -14.86 -1.44
N LYS A 364 -12.00 -15.40 -0.22
CA LYS A 364 -11.00 -16.41 0.18
C LYS A 364 -10.96 -17.57 -0.83
N GLY A 365 -9.76 -17.97 -1.21
CA GLY A 365 -9.54 -19.09 -2.14
C GLY A 365 -9.45 -18.66 -3.61
N THR A 366 -9.71 -17.39 -3.96
CA THR A 366 -9.56 -16.91 -5.34
C THR A 366 -8.08 -16.88 -5.73
N PRO A 367 -7.68 -17.48 -6.85
CA PRO A 367 -6.34 -17.29 -7.41
C PRO A 367 -6.13 -15.84 -7.80
N ILE A 368 -5.00 -15.28 -7.39
CA ILE A 368 -4.59 -13.89 -7.68
C ILE A 368 -3.21 -13.88 -8.37
N TYR A 369 -2.47 -12.78 -8.27
CA TYR A 369 -1.17 -12.64 -8.93
C TYR A 369 -0.14 -13.69 -8.42
N ASN A 370 0.80 -14.06 -9.27
CA ASN A 370 1.97 -14.92 -8.98
C ASN A 370 1.64 -16.27 -8.32
N GLY A 371 0.46 -16.83 -8.58
CA GLY A 371 0.03 -18.09 -7.99
C GLY A 371 -0.40 -17.98 -6.53
N GLU A 372 -0.46 -16.77 -5.97
CA GLU A 372 -1.03 -16.56 -4.63
C GLU A 372 -2.54 -16.75 -4.62
N ILE A 373 -3.06 -16.97 -3.42
CA ILE A 373 -4.48 -17.16 -3.15
C ILE A 373 -4.97 -16.05 -2.23
N ALA A 374 -6.08 -15.42 -2.60
CA ALA A 374 -6.70 -14.39 -1.79
C ALA A 374 -7.11 -14.93 -0.40
N GLN A 375 -6.81 -14.17 0.63
CA GLN A 375 -7.23 -14.45 2.00
C GLN A 375 -8.69 -14.05 2.24
N GLY A 376 -9.16 -12.98 1.60
CA GLY A 376 -10.52 -12.49 1.67
C GLY A 376 -11.00 -12.11 3.08
N THR A 377 -10.08 -11.81 4.01
CA THR A 377 -10.39 -11.54 5.42
C THR A 377 -11.39 -10.39 5.59
N TYR A 378 -11.30 -9.40 4.70
CA TYR A 378 -12.13 -8.19 4.71
C TYR A 378 -13.02 -8.06 3.47
N PHE A 379 -13.27 -9.17 2.79
CA PHE A 379 -14.08 -9.18 1.58
C PHE A 379 -15.58 -9.05 1.89
N HIS A 380 -16.19 -7.96 1.43
CA HIS A 380 -17.64 -7.69 1.49
C HIS A 380 -18.18 -7.31 0.09
N GLY A 381 -17.51 -7.77 -0.97
CA GLY A 381 -17.79 -7.43 -2.35
C GLY A 381 -16.68 -6.56 -2.97
N ALA A 382 -16.39 -6.80 -4.24
CA ALA A 382 -15.32 -6.10 -4.96
C ALA A 382 -15.74 -4.70 -5.45
N THR A 383 -16.39 -3.92 -4.62
CA THR A 383 -16.90 -2.57 -4.93
C THR A 383 -16.41 -1.56 -3.91
N VAL A 384 -16.53 -0.26 -4.22
CA VAL A 384 -16.16 0.79 -3.25
C VAL A 384 -16.89 0.62 -1.92
N THR A 385 -18.17 0.31 -1.96
CA THR A 385 -18.99 0.08 -0.76
C THR A 385 -18.58 -1.18 0.00
N GLY A 386 -18.23 -2.26 -0.72
CA GLY A 386 -17.74 -3.49 -0.12
C GLY A 386 -16.42 -3.26 0.63
N VAL A 387 -15.48 -2.55 0.01
CA VAL A 387 -14.20 -2.18 0.65
C VAL A 387 -14.42 -1.32 1.88
N ASN A 388 -15.31 -0.30 1.82
CA ASN A 388 -15.59 0.60 2.94
C ASN A 388 -16.03 -0.13 4.20
N THR A 389 -16.68 -1.28 4.08
CA THR A 389 -17.20 -2.04 5.23
C THR A 389 -16.12 -2.34 6.28
N SER A 390 -14.88 -2.57 5.84
CA SER A 390 -13.76 -2.94 6.72
C SER A 390 -12.51 -2.05 6.58
N TYR A 391 -12.45 -1.17 5.56
CA TYR A 391 -11.26 -0.35 5.29
C TYR A 391 -11.19 0.89 6.19
N ALA A 392 -12.31 1.52 6.47
CA ALA A 392 -12.37 2.74 7.26
C ALA A 392 -13.52 2.71 8.27
N SER A 393 -13.32 3.35 9.42
CA SER A 393 -14.37 3.56 10.43
C SER A 393 -15.46 4.55 9.96
N ASP A 394 -15.10 5.47 9.07
CA ASP A 394 -16.03 6.39 8.43
C ASP A 394 -16.92 5.66 7.42
N LYS A 395 -18.18 5.50 7.74
CA LYS A 395 -19.18 4.85 6.87
C LYS A 395 -19.38 5.56 5.51
N ARG A 396 -18.99 6.82 5.40
CA ARG A 396 -19.07 7.62 4.18
C ARG A 396 -17.76 7.71 3.42
N TRP A 397 -16.74 6.99 3.86
CA TRP A 397 -15.44 6.97 3.18
C TRP A 397 -15.58 6.53 1.72
N GLY A 398 -16.34 5.49 1.44
CA GLY A 398 -16.57 5.00 0.08
C GLY A 398 -17.18 6.07 -0.85
N GLU A 399 -18.13 6.86 -0.35
CA GLU A 399 -18.71 7.98 -1.12
C GLU A 399 -17.66 9.05 -1.44
N LYS A 400 -16.75 9.32 -0.50
CA LYS A 400 -15.67 10.30 -0.67
C LYS A 400 -14.63 9.83 -1.70
N VAL A 401 -14.24 8.56 -1.63
CA VAL A 401 -13.34 7.95 -2.62
C VAL A 401 -14.01 7.89 -4.00
N TYR A 402 -15.30 7.53 -4.05
CA TYR A 402 -16.05 7.50 -5.31
C TYR A 402 -16.17 8.88 -5.96
N LYS A 403 -16.27 9.97 -5.17
CA LYS A 403 -16.20 11.34 -5.71
C LYS A 403 -14.88 11.62 -6.42
N TRP A 404 -13.74 11.14 -5.90
CA TRP A 404 -12.46 11.26 -6.57
C TRP A 404 -12.42 10.43 -7.85
N MET A 405 -12.94 9.22 -7.84
CA MET A 405 -13.07 8.42 -9.06
C MET A 405 -13.91 9.16 -10.12
N THR A 406 -15.06 9.72 -9.73
CA THR A 406 -15.92 10.52 -10.61
C THR A 406 -15.16 11.72 -11.17
N TYR A 407 -14.42 12.42 -10.33
CA TYR A 407 -13.58 13.54 -10.74
C TYR A 407 -12.55 13.13 -11.79
N PHE A 408 -11.92 11.97 -11.63
CA PHE A 408 -10.95 11.44 -12.59
C PHE A 408 -11.58 11.06 -13.91
N TYR A 409 -12.68 10.31 -13.91
CA TYR A 409 -13.38 9.93 -15.13
C TYR A 409 -13.93 11.14 -15.90
N ASN A 410 -14.26 12.24 -15.23
CA ASN A 410 -14.69 13.47 -15.91
C ASN A 410 -13.56 14.17 -16.67
N LYS A 411 -12.29 13.86 -16.41
CA LYS A 411 -11.13 14.40 -17.12
C LYS A 411 -10.78 13.65 -18.41
N LEU A 412 -11.37 12.50 -18.65
CA LEU A 412 -11.32 11.79 -19.92
C LEU A 412 -12.14 12.56 -20.97
#